data_7f0e5e0a8b047894691c2ef905b01837
#
_entry.id   7f0e5e0a8b047894691c2ef905b01837
#
_cell.length_a   1.000
_cell.length_b   1.000
_cell.length_c   1.000
_cell.angle_alpha   90.00
_cell.angle_beta   90.00
_cell.angle_gamma   90.00
#
_symmetry.space_group_name_H-M   'P 1'
#
loop_
_entity.id
_entity.type
_entity.pdbx_description
1 polymer ?
#
loop_
_entity_poly.entity_id
_entity_poly.type
_entity_poly.pdbx_seq_one_letter_code
_entity_poly.pdbx_strand_id
1 'polypeptide(L)' 'MDIDPRRLPFLLSVAREGGIVAAADILMVSPSAVSQQIQKLEEEVGLKLVERTTSGAILTPAGTIVAEAGER' A
#
# COMPACT_ATOMS: atom_id res chain seq x y z
N MET A 1 7.42 -2.47 -16.44
CA MET A 1 6.93 -2.79 -15.08
C MET A 1 5.44 -3.02 -15.13
N ASP A 2 5.00 -4.23 -14.86
CA ASP A 2 3.59 -4.61 -14.97
C ASP A 2 2.92 -4.56 -13.59
N ILE A 3 2.40 -3.39 -13.25
CA ILE A 3 1.68 -3.19 -12.00
C ILE A 3 0.19 -3.47 -12.24
N ASP A 4 -0.40 -4.31 -11.40
CA ASP A 4 -1.84 -4.53 -11.43
C ASP A 4 -2.53 -3.31 -10.79
N PRO A 5 -3.25 -2.49 -11.57
CA PRO A 5 -3.88 -1.29 -11.03
C PRO A 5 -4.91 -1.56 -9.93
N ARG A 6 -5.42 -2.79 -9.85
CA ARG A 6 -6.37 -3.17 -8.79
C ARG A 6 -5.73 -3.23 -7.42
N ARG A 7 -4.38 -3.25 -7.34
CA ARG A 7 -3.65 -3.24 -6.07
C ARG A 7 -3.37 -1.84 -5.55
N LEU A 8 -3.42 -0.83 -6.43
CA LEU A 8 -3.13 0.56 -6.04
C LEU A 8 -4.03 1.10 -4.93
N PRO A 9 -5.34 0.80 -4.89
CA PRO A 9 -6.18 1.27 -3.79
C PRO A 9 -5.69 0.85 -2.40
N PHE A 10 -5.04 -0.31 -2.28
CA PHE A 10 -4.48 -0.77 -1.00
C PHE A 10 -3.35 0.15 -0.54
N LEU A 11 -2.45 0.51 -1.46
CA LEU A 11 -1.36 1.42 -1.16
C LEU A 11 -1.87 2.82 -0.82
N LEU A 12 -2.82 3.33 -1.60
CA LEU A 12 -3.41 4.66 -1.38
C LEU A 12 -4.11 4.73 -0.03
N SER A 13 -4.83 3.68 0.36
CA SER A 13 -5.52 3.65 1.65
C SER A 13 -4.54 3.62 2.82
N VAL A 14 -3.45 2.85 2.70
CA VAL A 14 -2.41 2.85 3.73
C VAL A 14 -1.81 4.25 3.88
N ALA A 15 -1.56 4.94 2.77
CA ALA A 15 -1.01 6.30 2.80
C ALA A 15 -1.97 7.28 3.49
N ARG A 16 -3.27 7.20 3.17
CA ARG A 16 -4.28 8.10 3.73
C ARG A 16 -4.54 7.84 5.21
N GLU A 17 -4.64 6.56 5.58
CA GLU A 17 -5.05 6.17 6.92
C GLU A 17 -3.88 6.06 7.90
N GLY A 18 -2.66 5.98 7.38
CA GLY A 18 -1.46 5.89 8.21
C GLY A 18 -1.22 4.52 8.83
N GLY A 19 -1.87 3.47 8.31
CA GLY A 19 -1.68 2.12 8.84
C GLY A 19 -2.46 1.06 8.08
N ILE A 20 -2.04 -0.20 8.28
CA ILE A 20 -2.65 -1.36 7.61
C ILE A 20 -4.06 -1.63 8.15
N VAL A 21 -4.23 -1.60 9.48
CA VAL A 21 -5.52 -1.90 10.12
C VAL A 21 -6.57 -0.87 9.71
N ALA A 22 -6.23 0.41 9.78
CA ALA A 22 -7.15 1.48 9.39
C ALA A 22 -7.51 1.40 7.90
N ALA A 23 -6.53 1.09 7.06
CA ALA A 23 -6.77 0.89 5.62
C ALA A 23 -7.73 -0.28 5.38
N ALA A 24 -7.54 -1.38 6.12
CA ALA A 24 -8.39 -2.57 6.01
C ALA A 24 -9.84 -2.24 6.37
N ASP A 25 -10.05 -1.44 7.43
CA ASP A 25 -11.39 -1.02 7.84
C ASP A 25 -12.10 -0.25 6.72
N ILE A 26 -11.40 0.71 6.12
CA ILE A 26 -11.95 1.53 5.04
C ILE A 26 -12.29 0.68 3.81
N LEU A 27 -11.42 -0.27 3.49
CA LEU A 27 -11.60 -1.13 2.32
C LEU A 27 -12.51 -2.32 2.58
N MET A 28 -12.93 -2.50 3.84
CA MET A 28 -13.82 -3.60 4.26
C MET A 28 -13.22 -4.97 3.99
N VAL A 29 -11.93 -5.10 4.28
CA VAL A 29 -11.16 -6.35 4.15
C VAL A 29 -10.35 -6.59 5.42
N SER A 30 -9.71 -7.76 5.53
CA SER A 30 -8.85 -8.05 6.67
C SER A 30 -7.51 -7.33 6.54
N PRO A 31 -6.83 -7.02 7.67
CA PRO A 31 -5.46 -6.49 7.62
C PRO A 31 -4.49 -7.40 6.84
N SER A 32 -4.65 -8.71 6.96
CA SER A 32 -3.84 -9.68 6.20
C SER A 32 -4.03 -9.50 4.70
N ALA A 33 -5.26 -9.25 4.25
CA ALA A 33 -5.54 -9.03 2.84
C ALA A 33 -4.82 -7.78 2.33
N VAL A 34 -4.84 -6.69 3.11
CA VAL A 34 -4.11 -5.47 2.76
C VAL A 34 -2.62 -5.75 2.65
N SER A 35 -2.05 -6.41 3.67
CA SER A 35 -0.62 -6.75 3.68
C SER A 35 -0.23 -7.60 2.46
N GLN A 36 -1.04 -8.58 2.10
CA GLN A 36 -0.77 -9.44 0.96
C GLN A 36 -0.80 -8.67 -0.36
N GLN A 37 -1.75 -7.76 -0.52
CA GLN A 37 -1.84 -6.96 -1.73
C GLN A 37 -0.65 -5.99 -1.86
N ILE A 38 -0.24 -5.38 -0.75
CA ILE A 38 0.95 -4.53 -0.72
C ILE A 38 2.19 -5.34 -1.09
N GLN A 39 2.34 -6.55 -0.51
CA GLN A 39 3.48 -7.40 -0.79
C GLN A 39 3.56 -7.78 -2.27
N LYS A 40 2.42 -8.13 -2.87
CA LYS A 40 2.38 -8.45 -4.30
C LYS A 40 2.75 -7.25 -5.16
N LEU A 41 2.29 -6.06 -4.77
CA LEU A 41 2.65 -4.83 -5.46
C LEU A 41 4.15 -4.57 -5.37
N GLU A 42 4.74 -4.78 -4.20
CA GLU A 42 6.18 -4.65 -3.99
C GLU A 42 6.96 -5.62 -4.88
N GLU A 43 6.46 -6.85 -5.02
CA GLU A 43 7.07 -7.84 -5.92
C GLU A 43 7.01 -7.39 -7.39
N GLU A 44 5.90 -6.80 -7.80
CA GLU A 44 5.73 -6.30 -9.17
C GLU A 44 6.67 -5.14 -9.47
N VAL A 45 6.83 -4.24 -8.49
CA VAL A 45 7.69 -3.06 -8.63
C VAL A 45 9.17 -3.41 -8.43
N GLY A 46 9.44 -4.39 -7.59
CA GLY A 46 10.79 -4.77 -7.23
C GLY A 46 11.40 -3.89 -6.15
N LEU A 47 10.59 -3.12 -5.44
CA LEU A 47 11.04 -2.21 -4.40
C LEU A 47 10.08 -2.26 -3.21
N LYS A 48 10.58 -1.94 -2.03
CA LYS A 48 9.77 -1.79 -0.84
C LYS A 48 8.96 -0.51 -0.95
N LEU A 49 7.65 -0.60 -0.72
CA LEU A 49 6.74 0.54 -0.86
C LEU A 49 6.20 1.03 0.47
N VAL A 50 6.20 0.18 1.49
CA VAL A 50 5.67 0.50 2.81
C VAL A 50 6.66 0.06 3.87
N GLU A 51 6.86 0.91 4.89
CA GLU A 51 7.62 0.58 6.09
C GLU A 51 6.67 0.58 7.29
N ARG A 52 6.77 -0.45 8.12
CA ARG A 52 6.02 -0.51 9.36
C ARG A 52 6.74 0.28 10.44
N THR A 53 5.97 1.07 11.19
CA THR A 53 6.48 1.86 12.31
C THR A 53 5.75 1.47 13.58
N THR A 54 6.20 1.95 14.72
CA THR A 54 5.54 1.67 16.00
C THR A 54 4.14 2.26 16.08
N SER A 55 3.87 3.32 15.30
CA SER A 55 2.56 3.99 15.31
C SER A 55 1.70 3.65 14.09
N GLY A 56 2.16 2.76 13.21
CA GLY A 56 1.40 2.39 12.03
C GLY A 56 2.27 1.97 10.86
N ALA A 57 2.01 2.55 9.70
CA ALA A 57 2.78 2.27 8.49
C ALA A 57 2.89 3.54 7.65
N ILE A 58 4.05 3.74 7.03
CA ILE A 58 4.31 4.87 6.16
C ILE A 58 4.82 4.37 4.81
N LEU A 59 4.65 5.19 3.78
CA LEU A 59 5.22 4.88 2.47
C LEU A 59 6.71 5.17 2.46
N THR A 60 7.45 4.31 1.74
CA THR A 60 8.83 4.62 1.38
C THR A 60 8.82 5.69 0.28
N PRO A 61 9.98 6.30 -0.07
CA PRO A 61 10.04 7.19 -1.23
C PRO A 61 9.51 6.52 -2.50
N ALA A 62 9.84 5.25 -2.73
CA ALA A 62 9.32 4.50 -3.87
C ALA A 62 7.79 4.35 -3.80
N GLY A 63 7.26 4.07 -2.60
CA GLY A 63 5.83 3.95 -2.38
C GLY A 63 5.09 5.26 -2.67
N THR A 64 5.67 6.39 -2.29
CA THR A 64 5.10 7.70 -2.56
C THR A 64 5.01 7.96 -4.06
N ILE A 65 6.05 7.62 -4.80
CA ILE A 65 6.06 7.78 -6.26
C ILE A 65 4.97 6.94 -6.92
N VAL A 66 4.85 5.68 -6.52
CA VAL A 66 3.83 4.77 -7.06
C VAL A 66 2.42 5.24 -6.71
N ALA A 67 2.22 5.68 -5.47
CA ALA A 67 0.92 6.20 -5.01
C ALA A 67 0.50 7.44 -5.80
N GLU A 68 1.42 8.39 -5.99
CA GLU A 68 1.15 9.61 -6.76
C GLU A 68 0.80 9.29 -8.22
N ALA A 69 1.51 8.35 -8.82
CA ALA A 69 1.21 7.90 -10.17
C ALA A 69 -0.18 7.25 -10.24
N GLY A 70 -0.56 6.49 -9.22
CA GLY A 70 -1.84 5.81 -9.15
C GLY A 70 -3.03 6.74 -8.97
N GLU A 71 -2.81 7.96 -8.47
CA GLU A 71 -3.87 8.95 -8.27
C GLU A 71 -4.23 9.72 -9.55
N ARG A 72 -3.48 9.55 -10.61
CA ARG A 72 -3.70 10.27 -11.87
C ARG A 72 -4.70 9.61 -12.81
#